data_84115d6004e82c1ab65bd5143012545c
#
_entry.id   84115d6004e82c1ab65bd5143012545c
#
_cell.length_a   1.000
_cell.length_b   1.000
_cell.length_c   1.000
_cell.angle_alpha   90.00
_cell.angle_beta   90.00
_cell.angle_gamma   90.00
#
_symmetry.space_group_name_H-M   'P 1'
#
loop_
_entity.id
_entity.type
_entity.pdbx_description
1 polymer ?
#
loop_
_entity_poly.entity_id
_entity_poly.type
_entity_poly.pdbx_seq_one_letter_code
_entity_poly.pdbx_strand_id
1 'polypeptide(L)'
;MRYILFFLMLVCGISTFAQQRNIVDDLQKDEVGQGKVTIHQSPEISALLGVIHVKAKDGEEPKVLKSRGYRVQVYAGNSSRVSRDEANEIAEQLKKEYPDLPVYTFFRSPRWLCRVGDYRSVEEADAAMRLLKNSGKFKEVSVVREQINIPLD
;
A
#
# COMPACT_ATOMS: atom_id res chain seq x y z
N MET A 1 47.61 8.18 28.03
CA MET A 1 47.29 7.03 27.17
C MET A 1 45.79 6.62 27.21
N ARG A 2 45.10 6.65 28.36
CA ARG A 2 43.67 6.30 28.47
C ARG A 2 42.70 7.17 27.65
N TYR A 3 42.98 8.45 27.49
CA TYR A 3 42.15 9.41 26.75
C TYR A 3 42.34 9.36 25.23
N ILE A 4 43.51 8.90 24.76
CA ILE A 4 43.80 8.73 23.33
C ILE A 4 43.03 7.55 22.76
N LEU A 5 42.83 6.50 23.55
CA LEU A 5 41.97 5.34 23.17
C LEU A 5 40.50 5.71 23.06
N PHE A 6 40.01 6.61 23.93
CA PHE A 6 38.63 7.13 23.88
C PHE A 6 38.39 8.02 22.67
N PHE A 7 39.42 8.84 22.30
CA PHE A 7 39.33 9.70 21.12
C PHE A 7 39.40 8.89 19.81
N LEU A 8 40.15 7.80 19.79
CA LEU A 8 40.21 6.90 18.63
C LEU A 8 38.90 6.14 18.41
N MET A 9 38.17 5.82 19.49
CA MET A 9 36.88 5.13 19.41
C MET A 9 35.73 6.07 18.95
N LEU A 10 35.87 7.38 19.16
CA LEU A 10 34.88 8.38 18.73
C LEU A 10 34.96 8.70 17.23
N VAL A 11 36.11 8.46 16.59
CA VAL A 11 36.32 8.76 15.16
C VAL A 11 35.83 7.62 14.24
N CYS A 12 35.56 6.40 14.76
CA CYS A 12 35.02 5.28 13.97
C CYS A 12 33.51 5.31 13.75
N GLY A 13 32.80 6.32 14.23
CA GLY A 13 31.36 6.53 14.01
C GLY A 13 31.03 7.21 12.67
N ILE A 14 31.78 6.94 11.60
CA ILE A 14 31.55 7.59 10.30
C ILE A 14 30.53 6.82 9.50
N SER A 15 29.30 7.34 9.54
CA SER A 15 28.34 7.43 8.41
C SER A 15 28.44 6.32 7.35
N THR A 16 27.68 5.25 7.53
CA THR A 16 27.18 4.50 6.39
C THR A 16 26.21 5.38 5.61
N PHE A 17 26.70 6.12 4.63
CA PHE A 17 25.87 6.64 3.57
C PHE A 17 25.34 5.40 2.81
N ALA A 18 24.08 5.09 2.99
CA ALA A 18 23.37 4.18 2.10
C ALA A 18 23.36 4.85 0.72
N GLN A 19 24.29 4.46 -0.15
CA GLN A 19 24.25 4.83 -1.55
C GLN A 19 22.97 4.27 -2.13
N GLN A 20 22.06 5.16 -2.51
CA GLN A 20 20.91 4.82 -3.36
C GLN A 20 21.49 4.31 -4.69
N ARG A 21 21.62 2.98 -4.83
CA ARG A 21 22.03 2.36 -6.07
C ARG A 21 20.90 2.50 -7.08
N ASN A 22 21.17 3.19 -8.17
CA ASN A 22 20.25 3.24 -9.29
C ASN A 22 20.35 1.89 -10.03
N ILE A 23 19.24 1.17 -10.11
CA ILE A 23 19.15 -0.14 -10.76
C ILE A 23 19.58 -0.08 -12.25
N VAL A 24 19.41 1.07 -12.89
CA VAL A 24 19.81 1.30 -14.28
C VAL A 24 21.33 1.33 -14.41
N ASP A 25 22.01 1.98 -13.45
CA ASP A 25 23.49 2.05 -13.45
C ASP A 25 24.11 0.68 -13.18
N ASP A 26 23.45 -0.14 -12.35
CA ASP A 26 23.90 -1.51 -12.07
C ASP A 26 23.71 -2.43 -13.28
N LEU A 27 22.64 -2.26 -14.06
CA LEU A 27 22.38 -3.03 -15.28
C LEU A 27 23.27 -2.63 -16.47
N GLN A 28 23.77 -1.39 -16.50
CA GLN A 28 24.64 -0.88 -17.55
C GLN A 28 26.14 -1.11 -17.30
N LYS A 29 26.51 -1.71 -16.15
CA LYS A 29 27.91 -2.04 -15.87
C LYS A 29 28.43 -3.07 -16.86
N ASP A 30 29.57 -2.75 -17.49
CA ASP A 30 30.30 -3.70 -18.32
C ASP A 30 31.05 -4.69 -17.42
N GLU A 31 30.61 -5.94 -17.37
CA GLU A 31 31.33 -7.03 -16.72
C GLU A 31 31.97 -7.96 -17.75
N VAL A 32 33.23 -8.33 -17.53
CA VAL A 32 33.99 -9.18 -18.44
C VAL A 32 33.31 -10.55 -18.57
N GLY A 33 32.89 -10.92 -19.78
CA GLY A 33 32.23 -12.19 -20.06
C GLY A 33 30.70 -12.14 -20.04
N GLN A 34 30.10 -10.99 -19.80
CA GLN A 34 28.66 -10.79 -19.87
C GLN A 34 28.30 -9.86 -21.05
N GLY A 35 27.04 -9.97 -21.54
CA GLY A 35 26.56 -9.12 -22.61
C GLY A 35 26.36 -7.67 -22.13
N LYS A 36 26.62 -6.71 -23.04
CA LYS A 36 26.41 -5.29 -22.76
C LYS A 36 24.93 -4.92 -22.88
N VAL A 37 24.34 -4.42 -21.80
CA VAL A 37 22.98 -3.90 -21.77
C VAL A 37 23.01 -2.38 -21.99
N THR A 38 22.33 -1.90 -23.02
CA THR A 38 22.17 -0.46 -23.29
C THR A 38 20.70 -0.10 -23.13
N ILE A 39 20.38 0.75 -22.18
CA ILE A 39 19.01 1.20 -21.91
C ILE A 39 18.81 2.55 -22.59
N HIS A 40 17.93 2.60 -23.59
CA HIS A 40 17.52 3.82 -24.27
C HIS A 40 16.23 4.35 -23.67
N GLN A 41 16.33 5.41 -22.87
CA GLN A 41 15.17 6.06 -22.27
C GLN A 41 15.35 7.59 -22.27
N SER A 42 14.25 8.33 -22.24
CA SER A 42 14.32 9.79 -22.17
C SER A 42 14.87 10.26 -20.82
N PRO A 43 15.53 11.44 -20.75
CA PRO A 43 16.04 12.00 -19.50
C PRO A 43 14.96 12.17 -18.44
N GLU A 44 13.71 12.48 -18.84
CA GLU A 44 12.57 12.64 -17.95
C GLU A 44 12.20 11.31 -17.27
N ILE A 45 12.26 10.19 -18.00
CA ILE A 45 12.01 8.85 -17.44
C ILE A 45 13.16 8.44 -16.53
N SER A 46 14.41 8.74 -16.93
CA SER A 46 15.59 8.46 -16.10
C SER A 46 15.53 9.18 -14.74
N ALA A 47 15.03 10.41 -14.72
CA ALA A 47 14.87 11.19 -13.51
C ALA A 47 13.78 10.63 -12.56
N LEU A 48 12.85 9.83 -13.07
CA LEU A 48 11.78 9.20 -12.26
C LEU A 48 12.18 7.82 -11.71
N LEU A 49 13.22 7.19 -12.28
CA LEU A 49 13.68 5.88 -11.84
C LEU A 49 14.55 6.00 -10.58
N GLY A 50 14.18 5.27 -9.55
CA GLY A 50 14.90 5.25 -8.27
C GLY A 50 14.56 6.41 -7.33
N VAL A 51 13.65 7.28 -7.71
CA VAL A 51 13.14 8.32 -6.83
C VAL A 51 11.91 7.82 -6.10
N ILE A 52 12.11 7.27 -4.91
CA ILE A 52 11.00 7.04 -3.98
C ILE A 52 10.56 8.42 -3.49
N HIS A 53 9.56 8.98 -4.11
CA HIS A 53 8.84 10.11 -3.56
C HIS A 53 7.63 9.51 -2.87
N VAL A 54 7.46 9.76 -1.60
CA VAL A 54 6.84 10.96 -1.08
C VAL A 54 6.84 10.93 0.45
N LYS A 55 7.48 11.81 1.11
CA LYS A 55 6.99 12.26 2.42
C LYS A 55 5.85 13.23 2.13
N ALA A 56 4.62 12.84 2.43
CA ALA A 56 3.52 13.78 2.53
C ALA A 56 3.96 14.89 3.51
N LYS A 57 3.89 16.15 3.10
CA LYS A 57 4.03 17.28 4.05
C LYS A 57 2.88 17.18 5.03
N ASP A 58 3.16 17.44 6.30
CA ASP A 58 2.12 17.50 7.34
C ASP A 58 0.95 18.35 6.85
N GLY A 59 -0.24 17.68 6.68
CA GLY A 59 -1.47 18.31 6.21
C GLY A 59 -1.89 18.01 4.77
N GLU A 60 -1.10 17.31 3.96
CA GLU A 60 -1.54 16.77 2.67
C GLU A 60 -2.14 15.37 2.85
N GLU A 61 -3.27 15.12 2.15
CA GLU A 61 -3.82 13.76 2.07
C GLU A 61 -2.76 12.81 1.47
N PRO A 62 -2.63 11.57 1.98
CA PRO A 62 -1.65 10.63 1.47
C PRO A 62 -1.87 10.43 -0.03
N LYS A 63 -0.82 10.64 -0.82
CA LYS A 63 -0.88 10.40 -2.27
C LYS A 63 -1.10 8.91 -2.49
N VAL A 64 -2.20 8.57 -3.13
CA VAL A 64 -2.58 7.19 -3.43
C VAL A 64 -2.52 6.93 -4.93
N LEU A 65 -1.92 5.83 -5.32
CA LEU A 65 -1.99 5.32 -6.68
C LEU A 65 -3.28 4.50 -6.83
N LYS A 66 -4.11 4.86 -7.81
CA LYS A 66 -5.29 4.07 -8.16
C LYS A 66 -4.91 2.96 -9.11
N SER A 67 -5.12 1.71 -8.71
CA SER A 67 -4.83 0.52 -9.51
C SER A 67 -6.02 -0.43 -9.54
N ARG A 68 -6.00 -1.39 -10.46
CA ARG A 68 -6.97 -2.50 -10.42
C ARG A 68 -6.54 -3.50 -9.35
N GLY A 69 -7.52 -3.94 -8.55
CA GLY A 69 -7.28 -4.91 -7.48
C GLY A 69 -8.58 -5.49 -6.96
N TYR A 70 -8.59 -5.85 -5.69
CA TYR A 70 -9.69 -6.55 -5.04
C TYR A 70 -10.03 -5.91 -3.70
N ARG A 71 -11.32 -5.94 -3.35
CA ARG A 71 -11.84 -5.59 -2.03
C ARG A 71 -12.73 -6.69 -1.52
N VAL A 72 -12.92 -6.76 -0.22
CA VAL A 72 -13.89 -7.66 0.38
C VAL A 72 -15.17 -6.89 0.66
N GLN A 73 -16.27 -7.26 0.03
CA GLN A 73 -17.60 -6.73 0.29
C GLN A 73 -18.20 -7.44 1.48
N VAL A 74 -18.61 -6.70 2.50
CA VAL A 74 -19.17 -7.22 3.75
C VAL A 74 -20.65 -6.86 3.94
N TYR A 75 -21.15 -5.93 3.12
CA TYR A 75 -22.55 -5.53 3.12
C TYR A 75 -23.00 -5.03 1.76
N ALA A 76 -24.23 -5.39 1.39
CA ALA A 76 -24.94 -4.86 0.22
C ALA A 76 -26.44 -4.75 0.53
N GLY A 77 -26.89 -3.53 0.82
CA GLY A 77 -28.29 -3.22 1.07
C GLY A 77 -29.01 -2.61 -0.13
N ASN A 78 -30.25 -2.22 0.06
CA ASN A 78 -31.05 -1.50 -0.95
C ASN A 78 -30.77 0.02 -0.91
N SER A 79 -31.56 0.84 -1.60
CA SER A 79 -31.43 2.30 -1.65
C SER A 79 -32.03 3.04 -0.44
N SER A 80 -32.51 2.31 0.59
CA SER A 80 -33.16 2.90 1.74
C SER A 80 -32.20 3.61 2.69
N ARG A 81 -32.75 4.50 3.52
CA ARG A 81 -31.99 5.16 4.58
C ARG A 81 -31.51 4.12 5.63
N VAL A 82 -32.36 3.13 5.91
CA VAL A 82 -32.01 2.02 6.83
C VAL A 82 -30.76 1.29 6.35
N SER A 83 -30.72 0.92 5.06
CA SER A 83 -29.51 0.24 4.50
C SER A 83 -28.27 1.11 4.52
N ARG A 84 -28.40 2.42 4.43
CA ARG A 84 -27.28 3.35 4.60
C ARG A 84 -26.77 3.32 6.04
N ASP A 85 -27.67 3.37 7.00
CA ASP A 85 -27.32 3.41 8.40
C ASP A 85 -26.71 2.06 8.84
N GLU A 86 -27.25 0.93 8.38
CA GLU A 86 -26.65 -0.41 8.57
C GLU A 86 -25.24 -0.51 7.96
N ALA A 87 -25.02 0.02 6.75
CA ALA A 87 -23.70 0.02 6.14
C ALA A 87 -22.68 0.82 6.95
N ASN A 88 -23.11 1.94 7.53
CA ASN A 88 -22.26 2.77 8.40
C ASN A 88 -21.97 2.08 9.75
N GLU A 89 -22.95 1.43 10.37
CA GLU A 89 -22.76 0.67 11.61
C GLU A 89 -21.74 -0.45 11.41
N ILE A 90 -21.85 -1.20 10.31
CA ILE A 90 -20.90 -2.26 9.94
C ILE A 90 -19.50 -1.65 9.72
N ALA A 91 -19.41 -0.49 9.08
CA ALA A 91 -18.12 0.18 8.86
C ALA A 91 -17.47 0.62 10.18
N GLU A 92 -18.24 1.16 11.12
CA GLU A 92 -17.72 1.53 12.45
C GLU A 92 -17.29 0.30 13.27
N GLN A 93 -18.02 -0.80 13.17
CA GLN A 93 -17.63 -2.06 13.80
C GLN A 93 -16.30 -2.58 13.22
N LEU A 94 -16.15 -2.56 11.89
CA LEU A 94 -14.92 -2.98 11.21
C LEU A 94 -13.72 -2.13 11.62
N LYS A 95 -13.86 -0.82 11.67
CA LYS A 95 -12.79 0.09 12.09
C LYS A 95 -12.33 -0.15 13.52
N LYS A 96 -13.24 -0.56 14.42
CA LYS A 96 -12.90 -0.90 15.81
C LYS A 96 -12.16 -2.23 15.92
N GLU A 97 -12.56 -3.24 15.13
CA GLU A 97 -12.01 -4.58 15.21
C GLU A 97 -10.75 -4.75 14.37
N TYR A 98 -10.68 -4.05 13.25
CA TYR A 98 -9.58 -4.12 12.27
C TYR A 98 -9.11 -2.71 11.88
N PRO A 99 -8.44 -1.98 12.80
CA PRO A 99 -8.08 -0.58 12.60
C PRO A 99 -7.13 -0.36 11.42
N ASP A 100 -6.34 -1.35 11.06
CA ASP A 100 -5.38 -1.29 9.94
C ASP A 100 -6.03 -1.50 8.56
N LEU A 101 -7.29 -1.94 8.53
CA LEU A 101 -7.98 -2.17 7.25
C LEU A 101 -8.76 -0.93 6.82
N PRO A 102 -8.54 -0.41 5.61
CA PRO A 102 -9.34 0.68 5.06
C PRO A 102 -10.78 0.19 4.83
N VAL A 103 -11.76 0.98 5.30
CA VAL A 103 -13.19 0.68 5.19
C VAL A 103 -13.87 1.75 4.35
N TYR A 104 -14.65 1.31 3.37
CA TYR A 104 -15.33 2.16 2.40
C TYR A 104 -16.83 1.92 2.42
N THR A 105 -17.61 2.97 2.71
CA THR A 105 -19.07 2.95 2.62
C THR A 105 -19.51 3.92 1.54
N PHE A 106 -20.30 3.44 0.58
CA PHE A 106 -20.76 4.27 -0.53
C PHE A 106 -22.04 3.72 -1.16
N PHE A 107 -22.74 4.62 -1.83
CA PHE A 107 -23.92 4.26 -2.63
C PHE A 107 -23.53 4.01 -4.09
N ARG A 108 -23.82 2.82 -4.58
CA ARG A 108 -23.74 2.47 -6.00
C ARG A 108 -25.09 1.97 -6.44
N SER A 109 -25.82 2.82 -7.15
CA SER A 109 -27.20 2.56 -7.55
C SER A 109 -27.43 1.11 -8.02
N PRO A 110 -28.42 0.41 -7.47
CA PRO A 110 -29.40 0.85 -6.47
C PRO A 110 -29.05 0.45 -5.02
N ARG A 111 -27.77 0.27 -4.67
CA ARG A 111 -27.37 -0.38 -3.40
C ARG A 111 -26.41 0.49 -2.58
N TRP A 112 -26.61 0.46 -1.25
CA TRP A 112 -25.59 0.82 -0.28
C TRP A 112 -24.63 -0.33 -0.07
N LEU A 113 -23.34 -0.06 -0.12
CA LEU A 113 -22.27 -1.05 -0.03
C LEU A 113 -21.29 -0.68 1.08
N CYS A 114 -20.79 -1.70 1.79
CA CYS A 114 -19.61 -1.59 2.65
C CYS A 114 -18.54 -2.56 2.14
N ARG A 115 -17.34 -2.04 1.87
CA ARG A 115 -16.19 -2.80 1.39
C ARG A 115 -14.98 -2.51 2.24
N VAL A 116 -14.08 -3.48 2.35
CA VAL A 116 -12.90 -3.39 3.21
C VAL A 116 -11.67 -3.92 2.50
N GLY A 117 -10.53 -3.29 2.80
CA GLY A 117 -9.21 -3.63 2.28
C GLY A 117 -8.96 -3.13 0.86
N ASP A 118 -7.68 -3.01 0.52
CA ASP A 118 -7.18 -2.70 -0.83
C ASP A 118 -6.13 -3.76 -1.18
N TYR A 119 -6.56 -4.89 -1.78
CA TYR A 119 -5.73 -6.06 -2.04
C TYR A 119 -5.26 -6.07 -3.49
N ARG A 120 -3.97 -6.33 -3.71
CA ARG A 120 -3.38 -6.38 -5.05
C ARG A 120 -3.65 -7.72 -5.74
N SER A 121 -3.77 -8.80 -4.97
CA SER A 121 -4.03 -10.14 -5.47
C SER A 121 -5.37 -10.69 -4.98
N VAL A 122 -5.91 -11.69 -5.68
CA VAL A 122 -7.13 -12.37 -5.29
C VAL A 122 -6.89 -13.26 -4.07
N GLU A 123 -5.69 -13.79 -3.92
CA GLU A 123 -5.27 -14.64 -2.81
C GLU A 123 -5.28 -13.88 -1.49
N GLU A 124 -4.76 -12.65 -1.48
CA GLU A 124 -4.82 -11.76 -0.32
C GLU A 124 -6.26 -11.42 0.07
N ALA A 125 -7.08 -11.08 -0.92
CA ALA A 125 -8.49 -10.78 -0.70
C ALA A 125 -9.27 -12.00 -0.19
N ASP A 126 -8.96 -13.20 -0.69
CA ASP A 126 -9.59 -14.44 -0.24
C ASP A 126 -9.21 -14.79 1.21
N ALA A 127 -7.95 -14.60 1.58
CA ALA A 127 -7.50 -14.77 2.96
C ALA A 127 -8.24 -13.82 3.92
N ALA A 128 -8.38 -12.55 3.57
CA ALA A 128 -9.13 -11.57 4.34
C ALA A 128 -10.64 -11.90 4.38
N MET A 129 -11.21 -12.34 3.26
CA MET A 129 -12.59 -12.77 3.19
C MET A 129 -12.86 -13.94 4.16
N ARG A 130 -11.99 -14.95 4.20
CA ARG A 130 -12.12 -16.09 5.11
C ARG A 130 -12.05 -15.66 6.56
N LEU A 131 -11.12 -14.74 6.90
CA LEU A 131 -10.99 -14.19 8.25
C LEU A 131 -12.30 -13.50 8.69
N LEU A 132 -12.85 -12.63 7.85
CA LEU A 132 -14.10 -11.91 8.12
C LEU A 132 -15.30 -12.85 8.18
N LYS A 133 -15.37 -13.86 7.31
CA LYS A 133 -16.44 -14.87 7.29
C LYS A 133 -16.42 -15.75 8.55
N ASN A 134 -15.23 -16.15 9.00
CA ASN A 134 -15.04 -16.97 10.18
C ASN A 134 -15.39 -16.24 11.49
N SER A 135 -15.38 -14.91 11.49
CA SER A 135 -15.85 -14.12 12.64
C SER A 135 -17.35 -14.31 12.92
N GLY A 136 -18.13 -14.77 11.93
CA GLY A 136 -19.57 -14.99 12.04
C GLY A 136 -20.42 -13.72 12.15
N LYS A 137 -19.79 -12.53 12.12
CA LYS A 137 -20.45 -11.23 12.33
C LYS A 137 -21.07 -10.67 11.05
N PHE A 138 -20.55 -11.03 9.88
CA PHE A 138 -20.97 -10.49 8.60
C PHE A 138 -21.74 -11.57 7.81
N LYS A 139 -22.95 -11.23 7.36
CA LYS A 139 -23.87 -12.19 6.70
C LYS A 139 -23.41 -12.55 5.29
N GLU A 140 -22.91 -11.56 4.54
CA GLU A 140 -22.53 -11.74 3.14
C GLU A 140 -21.13 -11.22 2.93
N VAL A 141 -20.15 -12.11 2.84
CA VAL A 141 -18.75 -11.74 2.61
C VAL A 141 -18.31 -12.31 1.26
N SER A 142 -17.88 -11.45 0.36
CA SER A 142 -17.45 -11.83 -0.99
C SER A 142 -16.30 -10.95 -1.50
N VAL A 143 -15.42 -11.54 -2.32
CA VAL A 143 -14.37 -10.80 -3.01
C VAL A 143 -14.95 -10.12 -4.25
N VAL A 144 -14.65 -8.84 -4.43
CA VAL A 144 -15.05 -8.04 -5.59
C VAL A 144 -13.83 -7.42 -6.26
N ARG A 145 -13.82 -7.41 -7.59
CA ARG A 145 -12.79 -6.73 -8.37
C ARG A 145 -13.16 -5.27 -8.52
N GLU A 146 -12.24 -4.37 -8.14
CA GLU A 146 -12.49 -2.95 -8.12
C GLU A 146 -11.20 -2.15 -8.27
N GLN A 147 -11.33 -0.84 -8.40
CA GLN A 147 -10.21 0.07 -8.27
C GLN A 147 -9.85 0.24 -6.79
N ILE A 148 -8.59 0.00 -6.46
CA ILE A 148 -8.03 0.09 -5.13
C ILE A 148 -7.12 1.31 -4.98
N ASN A 149 -6.87 1.71 -3.74
CA ASN A 149 -5.96 2.79 -3.37
C ASN A 149 -4.68 2.18 -2.80
N ILE A 150 -3.57 2.38 -3.49
CA ILE A 150 -2.25 1.94 -3.02
C ILE A 150 -1.55 3.17 -2.46
N PRO A 151 -1.24 3.21 -1.14
CA PRO A 151 -0.46 4.31 -0.59
C PRO A 151 0.91 4.34 -1.28
N LEU A 152 1.38 5.56 -1.57
CA LEU A 152 2.72 5.81 -2.06
C LEU A 152 3.55 6.24 -0.84
N ASP A 153 4.27 5.26 -0.28
CA ASP A 153 5.22 5.49 0.83
C ASP A 153 6.50 6.20 0.36
#